data_8d80431ad3cfa1a0c319e6efc85bc280
#
_entry.id   8d80431ad3cfa1a0c319e6efc85bc280
#
_cell.length_a   1.000
_cell.length_b   1.000
_cell.length_c   1.000
_cell.angle_alpha   90.00
_cell.angle_beta   90.00
_cell.angle_gamma   90.00
#
_symmetry.space_group_name_H-M   'P 1'
#
loop_
_entity.id
_entity.type
_entity.pdbx_description
1 polymer ?
#
loop_
_entity_poly.entity_id
_entity_poly.type
_entity_poly.pdbx_seq_one_letter_code
_entity_poly.pdbx_strand_id
1 'polypeptide(L)'
;MHKINVAQKLGTFEDHWSPKIVGELNGQHVKLVKFQGEFVWHRHAAEDELFLVLHGVFRMDYRDDAGAERAMELSQGEFVIVPRGTEHRPVATEEVHVMLFEPAGTLNTGNVEGAMTVPNPQSI
;
A
#
# COMPACT_ATOMS: atom_id res chain seq x y z
N MET A 1 23.55 9.20 -6.43
CA MET A 1 23.14 7.90 -5.84
C MET A 1 23.11 8.06 -4.34
N HIS A 2 21.95 7.75 -3.71
CA HIS A 2 21.74 7.95 -2.28
C HIS A 2 21.24 6.65 -1.64
N LYS A 3 21.83 6.33 -0.50
CA LYS A 3 21.38 5.21 0.33
C LYS A 3 20.15 5.65 1.12
N ILE A 4 19.08 4.87 1.07
CA ILE A 4 17.86 5.10 1.86
C ILE A 4 17.83 4.10 3.01
N ASN A 5 17.73 4.62 4.24
CA ASN A 5 17.52 3.81 5.42
C ASN A 5 16.01 3.77 5.70
N VAL A 6 15.40 2.63 5.44
CA VAL A 6 13.95 2.46 5.54
C VAL A 6 13.45 2.68 6.96
N ALA A 7 14.15 2.14 7.95
CA ALA A 7 13.77 2.31 9.37
C ALA A 7 13.82 3.78 9.78
N GLN A 8 14.83 4.52 9.33
CA GLN A 8 14.96 5.94 9.60
C GLN A 8 13.78 6.71 8.98
N LYS A 9 13.43 6.42 7.74
CA LYS A 9 12.31 7.06 7.06
C LYS A 9 10.99 6.78 7.78
N LEU A 10 10.75 5.54 8.20
CA LEU A 10 9.56 5.18 8.96
C LEU A 10 9.45 5.94 10.29
N GLY A 11 10.56 6.32 10.88
CA GLY A 11 10.59 7.12 12.11
C GLY A 11 10.24 8.58 11.92
N THR A 12 10.06 9.07 10.70
CA THR A 12 9.80 10.49 10.41
C THR A 12 8.33 10.85 10.28
N PHE A 13 7.42 9.88 10.28
CA PHE A 13 5.98 10.13 10.16
C PHE A 13 5.17 9.16 11.01
N GLU A 14 3.97 9.57 11.41
CA GLU A 14 3.07 8.79 12.27
C GLU A 14 1.69 8.59 11.68
N ASP A 15 1.32 9.35 10.64
CA ASP A 15 0.01 9.26 10.01
C ASP A 15 -0.20 7.90 9.32
N HIS A 16 -1.45 7.47 9.30
CA HIS A 16 -1.86 6.20 8.69
C HIS A 16 -2.48 6.44 7.32
N TRP A 17 -2.38 5.43 6.44
CA TRP A 17 -3.01 5.41 5.13
C TRP A 17 -2.53 6.54 4.21
N SER A 18 -1.38 7.12 4.49
CA SER A 18 -0.78 8.21 3.72
C SER A 18 0.60 7.79 3.22
N PRO A 19 0.70 7.22 2.02
CA PRO A 19 1.98 6.76 1.47
C PRO A 19 2.98 7.91 1.31
N LYS A 20 4.24 7.62 1.61
CA LYS A 20 5.37 8.55 1.43
C LYS A 20 6.30 7.99 0.37
N ILE A 21 6.65 8.80 -0.61
CA ILE A 21 7.57 8.41 -1.68
C ILE A 21 8.99 8.49 -1.15
N VAL A 22 9.73 7.38 -1.22
CA VAL A 22 11.13 7.33 -0.79
C VAL A 22 12.10 7.06 -1.94
N GLY A 23 11.60 6.70 -3.11
CA GLY A 23 12.44 6.46 -4.28
C GLY A 23 11.63 6.24 -5.54
N GLU A 24 12.32 6.30 -6.67
CA GLU A 24 11.73 6.05 -7.97
C GLU A 24 12.73 5.29 -8.84
N LEU A 25 12.24 4.29 -9.57
CA LEU A 25 13.03 3.56 -10.56
C LEU A 25 12.11 3.08 -11.69
N ASN A 26 12.55 3.28 -12.92
CA ASN A 26 11.85 2.79 -14.12
C ASN A 26 10.37 3.21 -14.18
N GLY A 27 10.05 4.44 -13.74
CA GLY A 27 8.68 4.92 -13.71
C GLY A 27 7.82 4.37 -12.57
N GLN A 28 8.42 3.61 -11.65
CA GLN A 28 7.75 3.09 -10.46
C GLN A 28 8.15 3.89 -9.23
N HIS A 29 7.22 4.07 -8.29
CA HIS A 29 7.51 4.65 -6.99
C HIS A 29 7.73 3.56 -5.94
N VAL A 30 8.73 3.75 -5.10
CA VAL A 30 8.87 3.03 -3.83
C VAL A 30 8.26 3.92 -2.76
N LYS A 31 7.26 3.41 -2.05
CA LYS A 31 6.57 4.17 -1.01
C LYS A 31 6.60 3.42 0.31
N LEU A 32 6.58 4.18 1.40
CA LEU A 32 6.38 3.64 2.75
C LEU A 32 5.05 4.14 3.28
N VAL A 33 4.31 3.26 3.94
CA VAL A 33 3.01 3.60 4.50
C VAL A 33 2.79 2.82 5.79
N LYS A 34 2.04 3.41 6.71
CA LYS A 34 1.61 2.75 7.93
C LYS A 34 0.11 2.49 7.86
N PHE A 35 -0.29 1.26 8.19
CA PHE A 35 -1.69 0.86 8.23
C PHE A 35 -2.12 0.66 9.67
N GLN A 36 -3.31 1.13 9.99
CA GLN A 36 -4.02 0.75 11.21
C GLN A 36 -5.51 0.98 10.98
N GLY A 37 -6.33 -0.01 11.33
CA GLY A 37 -7.75 0.01 11.05
C GLY A 37 -8.07 -0.55 9.67
N GLU A 38 -9.18 -0.12 9.12
CA GLU A 38 -9.75 -0.64 7.89
C GLU A 38 -9.67 0.40 6.79
N PHE A 39 -9.11 0.01 5.64
CA PHE A 39 -9.10 0.87 4.46
C PHE A 39 -10.41 0.71 3.67
N VAL A 40 -10.54 1.41 2.56
CA VAL A 40 -11.71 1.32 1.68
C VAL A 40 -11.52 0.21 0.66
N TRP A 41 -12.62 -0.43 0.25
CA TRP A 41 -12.64 -1.30 -0.91
C TRP A 41 -12.39 -0.47 -2.16
N HIS A 42 -11.42 -0.86 -2.97
CA HIS A 42 -11.04 -0.13 -4.20
C HIS A 42 -10.32 -1.05 -5.18
N ARG A 43 -10.11 -0.54 -6.38
CA ARG A 43 -9.30 -1.20 -7.40
C ARG A 43 -8.49 -0.17 -8.18
N HIS A 44 -7.39 -0.61 -8.75
CA HIS A 44 -6.59 0.17 -9.69
C HIS A 44 -6.79 -0.41 -11.08
N ALA A 45 -7.43 0.34 -11.99
CA ALA A 45 -7.79 -0.18 -13.32
C ALA A 45 -6.57 -0.46 -14.21
N ALA A 46 -5.48 0.28 -14.02
CA ALA A 46 -4.32 0.27 -14.90
C ALA A 46 -2.99 -0.11 -14.22
N GLU A 47 -2.97 -0.27 -12.90
CA GLU A 47 -1.73 -0.51 -12.15
C GLU A 47 -1.78 -1.81 -11.35
N ASP A 48 -0.70 -2.58 -11.43
CA ASP A 48 -0.41 -3.64 -10.48
C ASP A 48 0.27 -3.00 -9.27
N GLU A 49 0.03 -3.52 -8.08
CA GLU A 49 0.55 -2.93 -6.85
C GLU A 49 1.18 -4.01 -5.97
N LEU A 50 2.43 -3.81 -5.55
CA LEU A 50 3.11 -4.72 -4.64
C LEU A 50 3.05 -4.17 -3.22
N PHE A 51 2.68 -5.03 -2.26
CA PHE A 51 2.68 -4.75 -0.83
C PHE A 51 3.69 -5.67 -0.16
N LEU A 52 4.73 -5.11 0.45
CA LEU A 52 5.71 -5.86 1.25
C LEU A 52 5.59 -5.46 2.72
N VAL A 53 5.34 -6.42 3.60
CA VAL A 53 5.26 -6.15 5.04
C VAL A 53 6.68 -6.02 5.62
N LEU A 54 6.97 -4.86 6.20
CA LEU A 54 8.24 -4.57 6.87
C LEU A 54 8.17 -4.85 8.37
N HIS A 55 7.00 -4.65 8.98
CA HIS A 55 6.76 -4.86 10.41
C HIS A 55 5.28 -5.11 10.65
N GLY A 56 4.98 -6.10 11.47
CA GLY A 56 3.62 -6.41 11.85
C GLY A 56 2.94 -7.41 10.92
N VAL A 57 1.62 -7.41 10.98
CA VAL A 57 0.77 -8.31 10.17
C VAL A 57 -0.50 -7.58 9.77
N PHE A 58 -0.95 -7.78 8.53
CA PHE A 58 -2.25 -7.27 8.09
C PHE A 58 -2.99 -8.29 7.24
N ARG A 59 -4.28 -8.09 7.12
CA ARG A 59 -5.16 -8.92 6.29
C ARG A 59 -5.48 -8.15 5.02
N MET A 60 -5.27 -8.80 3.86
CA MET A 60 -5.71 -8.29 2.57
C MET A 60 -7.03 -8.97 2.21
N ASP A 61 -8.13 -8.22 2.27
CA ASP A 61 -9.40 -8.66 1.73
C ASP A 61 -9.42 -8.39 0.23
N TYR A 62 -9.92 -9.33 -0.57
CA TYR A 62 -9.97 -9.16 -2.02
C TYR A 62 -11.11 -9.98 -2.61
N ARG A 63 -11.50 -9.65 -3.84
CA ARG A 63 -12.47 -10.44 -4.60
C ARG A 63 -11.72 -11.26 -5.64
N ASP A 64 -12.03 -12.54 -5.71
CA ASP A 64 -11.46 -13.43 -6.72
C ASP A 64 -12.15 -13.23 -8.08
N ASP A 65 -11.71 -13.98 -9.11
CA ASP A 65 -12.24 -13.85 -10.48
C ASP A 65 -13.74 -14.19 -10.58
N ALA A 66 -14.26 -14.96 -9.65
CA ALA A 66 -15.68 -15.29 -9.56
C ALA A 66 -16.48 -14.24 -8.76
N GLY A 67 -15.82 -13.19 -8.25
CA GLY A 67 -16.43 -12.15 -7.44
C GLY A 67 -16.62 -12.55 -5.97
N ALA A 68 -16.11 -13.69 -5.54
CA ALA A 68 -16.20 -14.14 -4.15
C ALA A 68 -15.19 -13.37 -3.28
N GLU A 69 -15.64 -12.99 -2.08
CA GLU A 69 -14.78 -12.34 -1.11
C GLU A 69 -13.81 -13.36 -0.50
N ARG A 70 -12.53 -13.01 -0.51
CA ARG A 70 -11.43 -13.80 0.02
C ARG A 70 -10.57 -12.93 0.92
N ALA A 71 -9.74 -13.57 1.72
CA ALA A 71 -8.78 -12.87 2.57
C ALA A 71 -7.49 -13.66 2.64
N MET A 72 -6.37 -12.93 2.75
CA MET A 72 -5.08 -13.53 3.08
C MET A 72 -4.41 -12.68 4.16
N GLU A 73 -3.63 -13.33 5.02
CA GLU A 73 -2.83 -12.65 6.01
C GLU A 73 -1.40 -12.54 5.53
N LEU A 74 -0.80 -11.36 5.68
CA LEU A 74 0.61 -11.12 5.35
C LEU A 74 1.36 -10.70 6.62
N SER A 75 2.47 -11.39 6.88
CA SER A 75 3.36 -11.13 8.00
C SER A 75 4.68 -10.53 7.53
N GLN A 76 5.49 -10.08 8.46
CA GLN A 76 6.79 -9.49 8.17
C GLN A 76 7.61 -10.33 7.19
N GLY A 77 8.13 -9.69 6.15
CA GLY A 77 8.94 -10.33 5.11
C GLY A 77 8.13 -10.95 3.99
N GLU A 78 6.80 -10.92 4.06
CA GLU A 78 5.93 -11.45 3.00
C GLU A 78 5.42 -10.32 2.12
N PHE A 79 5.25 -10.60 0.83
CA PHE A 79 4.65 -9.64 -0.08
C PHE A 79 3.57 -10.29 -0.95
N VAL A 80 2.69 -9.45 -1.47
CA VAL A 80 1.69 -9.82 -2.46
C VAL A 80 1.69 -8.78 -3.56
N ILE A 81 1.44 -9.22 -4.79
CA ILE A 81 1.16 -8.33 -5.91
C ILE A 81 -0.33 -8.41 -6.19
N VAL A 82 -0.99 -7.27 -6.05
CA VAL A 82 -2.40 -7.14 -6.40
C VAL A 82 -2.49 -6.78 -7.87
N PRO A 83 -3.05 -7.65 -8.72
CA PRO A 83 -3.17 -7.35 -10.15
C PRO A 83 -4.14 -6.19 -10.38
N ARG A 84 -3.91 -5.45 -11.46
CA ARG A 84 -4.85 -4.41 -11.89
C ARG A 84 -6.27 -4.97 -12.02
N GLY A 85 -7.24 -4.18 -11.65
CA GLY A 85 -8.64 -4.55 -11.70
C GLY A 85 -9.16 -5.36 -10.52
N THR A 86 -8.29 -5.85 -9.63
CA THR A 86 -8.72 -6.62 -8.46
C THR A 86 -9.19 -5.70 -7.36
N GLU A 87 -10.46 -5.86 -6.95
CA GLU A 87 -10.98 -5.15 -5.78
C GLU A 87 -10.33 -5.69 -4.51
N HIS A 88 -9.85 -4.81 -3.66
CA HIS A 88 -9.13 -5.20 -2.45
C HIS A 88 -9.26 -4.14 -1.36
N ARG A 89 -8.99 -4.57 -0.11
CA ARG A 89 -9.06 -3.73 1.07
C ARG A 89 -8.08 -4.25 2.12
N PRO A 90 -7.00 -3.51 2.42
CA PRO A 90 -6.15 -3.87 3.56
C PRO A 90 -6.83 -3.53 4.89
N VAL A 91 -6.62 -4.39 5.89
CA VAL A 91 -7.14 -4.23 7.24
C VAL A 91 -6.05 -4.61 8.23
N ALA A 92 -5.74 -3.73 9.17
CA ALA A 92 -4.72 -3.96 10.19
C ALA A 92 -5.29 -3.70 11.59
N THR A 93 -5.30 -4.72 12.45
CA THR A 93 -5.76 -4.55 13.83
C THR A 93 -4.80 -3.67 14.63
N GLU A 94 -3.49 -3.87 14.44
CA GLU A 94 -2.44 -3.06 15.03
C GLU A 94 -1.63 -2.39 13.92
N GLU A 95 -0.82 -1.38 14.25
CA GLU A 95 -0.01 -0.67 13.27
C GLU A 95 0.92 -1.60 12.52
N VAL A 96 0.92 -1.49 11.19
CA VAL A 96 1.76 -2.26 10.27
C VAL A 96 2.54 -1.30 9.40
N HIS A 97 3.81 -1.62 9.15
CA HIS A 97 4.66 -0.87 8.23
C HIS A 97 4.78 -1.63 6.92
N VAL A 98 4.48 -0.97 5.83
CA VAL A 98 4.40 -1.58 4.50
C VAL A 98 5.21 -0.77 3.49
N MET A 99 5.92 -1.46 2.62
CA MET A 99 6.51 -0.88 1.42
C MET A 99 5.60 -1.18 0.24
N LEU A 100 5.25 -0.15 -0.50
CA LEU A 100 4.54 -0.26 -1.77
C LEU A 100 5.52 -0.05 -2.92
N PHE A 101 5.33 -0.81 -3.98
CA PHE A 101 6.04 -0.62 -5.23
C PHE A 101 4.99 -0.64 -6.34
N GLU A 102 4.85 0.48 -7.04
CA GLU A 102 3.75 0.70 -7.98
C GLU A 102 4.09 1.81 -8.97
N PRO A 103 3.42 1.87 -10.12
CA PRO A 103 3.65 2.96 -11.08
C PRO A 103 3.48 4.33 -10.44
N ALA A 104 4.34 5.27 -10.82
CA ALA A 104 4.22 6.66 -10.40
C ALA A 104 2.85 7.19 -10.81
N GLY A 105 2.19 7.93 -9.93
CA GLY A 105 0.86 8.46 -10.17
C GLY A 105 -0.29 7.54 -9.77
N THR A 106 -0.01 6.35 -9.25
CA THR A 106 -1.05 5.47 -8.71
C THR A 106 -1.74 6.15 -7.52
N LEU A 107 -3.06 6.35 -7.63
CA LEU A 107 -3.86 6.95 -6.56
C LEU A 107 -4.11 5.91 -5.46
N ASN A 108 -3.83 6.25 -4.19
CA ASN A 108 -3.93 5.30 -3.08
C ASN A 108 -5.29 4.65 -2.91
N THR A 109 -6.38 5.37 -3.20
CA THR A 109 -7.75 4.86 -3.13
C THR A 109 -8.29 4.40 -4.49
N GLY A 110 -7.47 4.34 -5.52
CA GLY A 110 -7.83 3.82 -6.84
C GLY A 110 -9.04 4.53 -7.44
N ASN A 111 -10.10 3.76 -7.71
CA ASN A 111 -11.34 4.24 -8.32
C ASN A 111 -12.31 4.93 -7.34
N VAL A 112 -11.96 5.05 -6.07
CA VAL A 112 -12.81 5.64 -5.03
C VAL A 112 -12.16 6.92 -4.52
N GLU A 113 -12.93 8.03 -4.51
CA GLU A 113 -12.49 9.28 -3.90
C GLU A 113 -13.22 9.48 -2.58
N GLY A 114 -12.52 10.00 -1.57
CA GLY A 114 -13.10 10.23 -0.26
C GLY A 114 -12.09 10.77 0.75
N ALA A 115 -12.43 10.66 2.03
CA ALA A 115 -11.63 11.20 3.12
C ALA A 115 -10.21 10.59 3.21
N MET A 116 -10.01 9.36 2.72
CA MET A 116 -8.73 8.67 2.76
C MET A 116 -7.87 8.89 1.51
N THR A 117 -8.37 9.61 0.51
CA THR A 117 -7.64 9.86 -0.74
C THR A 117 -6.50 10.84 -0.53
N VAL A 118 -5.30 10.46 -0.97
CA VAL A 118 -4.09 11.30 -0.94
C VAL A 118 -3.62 11.50 -2.39
N PRO A 119 -4.07 12.60 -3.06
CA PRO A 119 -3.79 12.78 -4.49
C PRO A 119 -2.32 13.07 -4.80
N ASN A 120 -1.61 13.69 -3.87
CA ASN A 120 -0.21 14.07 -4.06
C ASN A 120 0.62 13.57 -2.86
N PRO A 121 1.08 12.31 -2.88
CA PRO A 121 1.89 11.79 -1.79
C PRO A 121 3.17 12.61 -1.58
N GLN A 122 3.50 12.82 -0.32
CA GLN A 122 4.71 13.52 0.08
C GLN A 122 5.95 12.68 -0.24
N SER A 123 6.98 13.32 -0.78
CA SER A 123 8.32 12.72 -0.87
C SER A 123 9.10 13.02 0.41
N ILE A 124 9.76 12.05 0.94
CA ILE A 124 10.54 12.21 2.18
C ILE A 124 11.99 11.74 2.05
#